data_41173f127817f7e2b71cd3219f4a3655
#
_entry.id   41173f127817f7e2b71cd3219f4a3655
#
_cell.length_a   1.000
_cell.length_b   1.000
_cell.length_c   1.000
_cell.angle_alpha   90.00
_cell.angle_beta   90.00
_cell.angle_gamma   90.00
#
_symmetry.space_group_name_H-M   'P 1'
#
loop_
_entity.id
_entity.type
_entity.pdbx_description
1 polymer ?
#
loop_
_entity_poly.entity_id
_entity_poly.type
_entity_poly.pdbx_seq_one_letter_code
_entity_poly.pdbx_strand_id
1 'polypeptide(L)'
;MNEKAKKVLTSLLLAFVLVSIGFAWGREVGRRSALRASGPGVQVTTGDKVVVYSMHLTIPCITCKQIEELTGGLVRTEFRNELETGRLELRSADFQEDEELARRYGVGTSTVVVAKFRDGREVEFRRLDEVWTKVNRPSEFTDYVRRAIRELLASPSSVRSNGGDS
;
A
#
# COMPACT_ATOMS: atom_id res chain seq x y z
N MET A 1 -46.46 33.83 -19.80
CA MET A 1 -45.84 32.54 -19.37
C MET A 1 -46.67 32.05 -18.19
N ASN A 2 -47.33 30.91 -18.36
CA ASN A 2 -48.33 30.44 -17.40
C ASN A 2 -47.72 30.07 -16.05
N GLU A 3 -48.36 30.45 -14.95
CA GLU A 3 -47.97 30.15 -13.57
C GLU A 3 -47.66 28.62 -13.36
N LYS A 4 -48.42 27.76 -14.04
CA LYS A 4 -48.19 26.28 -14.03
C LYS A 4 -46.86 25.91 -14.69
N ALA A 5 -46.49 26.58 -15.77
CA ALA A 5 -45.21 26.32 -16.46
C ALA A 5 -44.00 26.78 -15.60
N LYS A 6 -44.11 27.86 -14.88
CA LYS A 6 -43.05 28.33 -13.93
C LYS A 6 -42.84 27.33 -12.80
N LYS A 7 -43.93 26.81 -12.21
CA LYS A 7 -43.83 25.82 -11.11
C LYS A 7 -43.20 24.51 -11.60
N VAL A 8 -43.55 24.03 -12.78
CA VAL A 8 -42.94 22.80 -13.35
C VAL A 8 -41.46 23.00 -13.66
N LEU A 9 -41.09 24.18 -14.23
CA LEU A 9 -39.70 24.48 -14.54
C LEU A 9 -38.85 24.60 -13.24
N THR A 10 -39.39 25.23 -12.20
CA THR A 10 -38.71 25.36 -10.92
C THR A 10 -38.52 24.00 -10.24
N SER A 11 -39.53 23.12 -10.29
CA SER A 11 -39.42 21.77 -9.75
C SER A 11 -38.38 20.90 -10.49
N LEU A 12 -38.34 21.01 -11.81
CA LEU A 12 -37.33 20.32 -12.63
C LEU A 12 -35.91 20.81 -12.34
N LEU A 13 -35.74 22.14 -12.17
CA LEU A 13 -34.44 22.72 -11.85
C LEU A 13 -33.97 22.31 -10.45
N LEU A 14 -34.87 22.28 -9.46
CA LEU A 14 -34.59 21.82 -8.11
C LEU A 14 -34.21 20.33 -8.08
N ALA A 15 -34.91 19.49 -8.80
CA ALA A 15 -34.59 18.06 -8.92
C ALA A 15 -33.21 17.86 -9.56
N PHE A 16 -32.90 18.62 -10.61
CA PHE A 16 -31.58 18.54 -11.27
C PHE A 16 -30.44 18.96 -10.34
N VAL A 17 -30.62 20.03 -9.55
CA VAL A 17 -29.62 20.48 -8.55
C VAL A 17 -29.41 19.43 -7.46
N LEU A 18 -30.46 18.83 -6.93
CA LEU A 18 -30.36 17.77 -5.92
C LEU A 18 -29.65 16.52 -6.45
N VAL A 19 -29.94 16.11 -7.68
CA VAL A 19 -29.25 14.98 -8.33
C VAL A 19 -27.77 15.31 -8.55
N SER A 20 -27.45 16.54 -8.98
CA SER A 20 -26.07 16.97 -9.22
C SER A 20 -25.25 17.01 -7.92
N ILE A 21 -25.83 17.49 -6.82
CA ILE A 21 -25.17 17.50 -5.48
C ILE A 21 -24.99 16.07 -4.97
N GLY A 22 -26.00 15.20 -5.11
CA GLY A 22 -25.92 13.80 -4.71
C GLY A 22 -24.86 13.03 -5.50
N PHE A 23 -24.71 13.34 -6.80
CA PHE A 23 -23.70 12.72 -7.65
C PHE A 23 -22.28 13.18 -7.30
N ALA A 24 -22.09 14.45 -6.96
CA ALA A 24 -20.79 14.98 -6.55
C ALA A 24 -20.32 14.36 -5.20
N TRP A 25 -21.21 14.22 -4.22
CA TRP A 25 -20.92 13.58 -2.95
C TRP A 25 -20.79 12.05 -3.07
N GLY A 26 -21.60 11.41 -3.92
CA GLY A 26 -21.52 9.98 -4.17
C GLY A 26 -20.17 9.55 -4.78
N ARG A 27 -19.56 10.40 -5.60
CA ARG A 27 -18.21 10.13 -6.17
C ARG A 27 -17.09 10.21 -5.13
N GLU A 28 -17.20 11.10 -4.14
CA GLU A 28 -16.18 11.26 -3.09
C GLU A 28 -16.24 10.09 -2.09
N VAL A 29 -17.43 9.68 -1.67
CA VAL A 29 -17.63 8.51 -0.79
C VAL A 29 -17.31 7.22 -1.56
N GLY A 30 -17.69 7.12 -2.84
CA GLY A 30 -17.37 5.97 -3.70
C GLY A 30 -15.86 5.82 -3.96
N ARG A 31 -15.11 6.91 -4.07
CA ARG A 31 -13.64 6.86 -4.20
C ARG A 31 -12.94 6.28 -2.97
N ARG A 32 -13.39 6.65 -1.77
CA ARG A 32 -12.83 6.12 -0.52
C ARG A 32 -13.20 4.65 -0.29
N SER A 33 -14.37 4.22 -0.74
CA SER A 33 -14.77 2.82 -0.69
C SER A 33 -14.20 1.99 -1.85
N ALA A 34 -14.02 2.57 -3.04
CA ALA A 34 -13.44 1.89 -4.21
C ALA A 34 -11.93 1.65 -4.06
N LEU A 35 -11.20 2.51 -3.34
CA LEU A 35 -9.81 2.25 -2.95
C LEU A 35 -9.69 1.12 -1.91
N ARG A 36 -10.80 0.76 -1.23
CA ARG A 36 -10.90 -0.43 -0.36
C ARG A 36 -11.47 -1.67 -1.05
N ALA A 37 -12.10 -1.55 -2.21
CA ALA A 37 -12.89 -2.62 -2.81
C ALA A 37 -12.54 -2.98 -4.26
N SER A 38 -11.52 -2.39 -4.87
CA SER A 38 -11.13 -2.70 -6.26
C SER A 38 -9.72 -3.31 -6.35
N GLY A 39 -9.49 -4.36 -5.55
CA GLY A 39 -8.60 -5.42 -5.94
C GLY A 39 -9.47 -6.62 -6.35
N PRO A 40 -9.14 -7.36 -7.43
CA PRO A 40 -9.84 -8.59 -7.73
C PRO A 40 -9.69 -9.50 -6.52
N GLY A 41 -10.84 -9.99 -6.00
CA GLY A 41 -11.02 -10.92 -4.89
C GLY A 41 -9.76 -11.25 -4.12
N VAL A 42 -9.42 -10.42 -3.13
CA VAL A 42 -8.45 -10.86 -2.13
C VAL A 42 -9.12 -11.99 -1.37
N GLN A 43 -8.90 -13.19 -1.86
CA GLN A 43 -9.00 -14.36 -1.01
C GLN A 43 -8.11 -14.03 0.19
N VAL A 44 -8.73 -13.91 1.37
CA VAL A 44 -7.99 -13.94 2.62
C VAL A 44 -7.37 -15.33 2.68
N THR A 45 -6.23 -15.48 2.04
CA THR A 45 -5.41 -16.66 2.24
C THR A 45 -5.00 -16.59 3.69
N THR A 46 -5.63 -17.41 4.50
CA THR A 46 -5.22 -17.75 5.86
C THR A 46 -3.81 -18.35 5.71
N GLY A 47 -2.79 -17.49 5.76
CA GLY A 47 -1.41 -17.90 5.48
C GLY A 47 -0.43 -16.74 5.66
N ASP A 48 0.83 -17.10 5.72
CA ASP A 48 1.94 -16.15 5.82
C ASP A 48 2.04 -15.30 4.54
N LYS A 49 2.08 -13.98 4.69
CA LYS A 49 2.22 -13.02 3.61
C LYS A 49 3.32 -12.02 3.93
N VAL A 50 4.14 -11.71 2.94
CA VAL A 50 5.14 -10.64 3.01
C VAL A 50 4.67 -9.44 2.22
N VAL A 51 4.75 -8.25 2.81
CA VAL A 51 4.44 -6.97 2.14
C VAL A 51 5.73 -6.17 2.02
N VAL A 52 6.04 -5.76 0.80
CA VAL A 52 7.15 -4.84 0.50
C VAL A 52 6.56 -3.46 0.31
N TYR A 53 6.85 -2.56 1.23
CA TYR A 53 6.47 -1.16 1.14
C TYR A 53 7.60 -0.37 0.51
N SER A 54 7.30 0.33 -0.59
CA SER A 54 8.14 1.41 -1.11
C SER A 54 7.63 2.71 -0.52
N MET A 55 8.33 3.22 0.50
CA MET A 55 7.94 4.43 1.23
C MET A 55 8.52 5.65 0.53
N HIS A 56 7.66 6.61 0.15
CA HIS A 56 8.06 7.80 -0.58
C HIS A 56 7.45 9.07 0.01
N LEU A 57 7.97 10.22 -0.41
CA LEU A 57 7.44 11.55 -0.13
C LEU A 57 6.31 11.88 -1.11
N THR A 58 5.38 12.75 -0.73
CA THR A 58 4.35 13.32 -1.61
C THR A 58 4.96 13.93 -2.88
N ILE A 59 6.10 14.61 -2.74
CA ILE A 59 6.90 15.10 -3.88
C ILE A 59 8.22 14.33 -3.88
N PRO A 60 8.30 13.21 -4.62
CA PRO A 60 9.49 12.37 -4.58
C PRO A 60 10.68 13.02 -5.31
N CYS A 61 11.85 12.95 -4.69
CA CYS A 61 13.12 13.34 -5.30
C CYS A 61 13.55 12.31 -6.37
N ILE A 62 14.56 12.64 -7.18
CA ILE A 62 15.09 11.74 -8.22
C ILE A 62 15.55 10.41 -7.61
N THR A 63 16.31 10.46 -6.50
CA THR A 63 16.77 9.27 -5.78
C THR A 63 15.60 8.46 -5.20
N CYS A 64 14.54 9.14 -4.71
CA CYS A 64 13.34 8.48 -4.20
C CYS A 64 12.66 7.65 -5.28
N LYS A 65 12.50 8.23 -6.47
CA LYS A 65 11.95 7.52 -7.65
C LYS A 65 12.81 6.33 -8.05
N GLN A 66 14.12 6.49 -8.03
CA GLN A 66 15.06 5.42 -8.37
C GLN A 66 14.97 4.24 -7.37
N ILE A 67 14.84 4.51 -6.07
CA ILE A 67 14.60 3.48 -5.04
C ILE A 67 13.30 2.73 -5.34
N GLU A 68 12.23 3.45 -5.66
CA GLU A 68 10.92 2.86 -5.99
C GLU A 68 10.99 2.01 -7.26
N GLU A 69 11.62 2.52 -8.33
CA GLU A 69 11.77 1.81 -9.60
C GLU A 69 12.60 0.53 -9.46
N LEU A 70 13.75 0.59 -8.78
CA LEU A 70 14.60 -0.57 -8.53
C LEU A 70 13.89 -1.62 -7.68
N THR A 71 13.19 -1.20 -6.63
CA THR A 71 12.40 -2.10 -5.77
C THR A 71 11.28 -2.75 -6.55
N GLY A 72 10.49 -1.95 -7.27
CA GLY A 72 9.38 -2.43 -8.07
C GLY A 72 9.82 -3.34 -9.22
N GLY A 73 10.93 -3.01 -9.88
CA GLY A 73 11.53 -3.84 -10.92
C GLY A 73 11.94 -5.21 -10.38
N LEU A 74 12.71 -5.23 -9.29
CA LEU A 74 13.13 -6.46 -8.62
C LEU A 74 11.94 -7.34 -8.24
N VAL A 75 10.95 -6.78 -7.55
CA VAL A 75 9.81 -7.54 -7.05
C VAL A 75 8.97 -8.13 -8.19
N ARG A 76 8.70 -7.36 -9.23
CA ARG A 76 7.92 -7.84 -10.39
C ARG A 76 8.64 -8.86 -11.24
N THR A 77 9.98 -8.84 -11.29
CA THR A 77 10.75 -9.79 -12.10
C THR A 77 11.09 -11.06 -11.35
N GLU A 78 11.61 -10.97 -10.14
CA GLU A 78 12.15 -12.13 -9.42
C GLU A 78 11.14 -12.80 -8.48
N PHE A 79 10.09 -12.08 -8.04
CA PHE A 79 9.09 -12.58 -7.11
C PHE A 79 7.70 -12.65 -7.74
N ARG A 80 7.63 -12.83 -9.06
CA ARG A 80 6.36 -12.89 -9.81
C ARG A 80 5.44 -13.97 -9.26
N ASN A 81 5.98 -15.16 -9.00
CA ASN A 81 5.19 -16.28 -8.48
C ASN A 81 4.60 -15.99 -7.10
N GLU A 82 5.37 -15.35 -6.22
CA GLU A 82 4.92 -14.95 -4.89
C GLU A 82 3.88 -13.83 -4.95
N LEU A 83 3.99 -12.92 -5.92
CA LEU A 83 2.96 -11.90 -6.19
C LEU A 83 1.66 -12.54 -6.69
N GLU A 84 1.73 -13.43 -7.67
CA GLU A 84 0.58 -14.11 -8.27
C GLU A 84 -0.15 -15.01 -7.27
N THR A 85 0.59 -15.66 -6.37
CA THR A 85 0.02 -16.50 -5.31
C THR A 85 -0.43 -15.73 -4.08
N GLY A 86 -0.21 -14.41 -4.03
CA GLY A 86 -0.55 -13.56 -2.90
C GLY A 86 0.34 -13.75 -1.66
N ARG A 87 1.41 -14.53 -1.77
CA ARG A 87 2.41 -14.68 -0.69
C ARG A 87 3.28 -13.44 -0.53
N LEU A 88 3.41 -12.63 -1.56
CA LEU A 88 4.08 -11.35 -1.53
C LEU A 88 3.17 -10.27 -2.12
N GLU A 89 3.22 -9.10 -1.55
CA GLU A 89 2.52 -7.92 -2.03
C GLU A 89 3.49 -6.74 -2.10
N LEU A 90 3.41 -5.95 -3.18
CA LEU A 90 4.16 -4.70 -3.31
C LEU A 90 3.20 -3.53 -3.11
N ARG A 91 3.52 -2.64 -2.19
CA ARG A 91 2.78 -1.40 -1.91
C ARG A 91 3.67 -0.18 -2.03
N SER A 92 3.19 0.83 -2.72
CA SER A 92 3.74 2.19 -2.66
C SER A 92 2.96 2.95 -1.58
N ALA A 93 3.66 3.65 -0.69
CA ALA A 93 3.05 4.37 0.42
C ALA A 93 3.71 5.73 0.61
N ASP A 94 2.88 6.78 0.64
CA ASP A 94 3.31 8.11 1.01
C ASP A 94 3.35 8.23 2.53
N PHE A 95 4.56 8.29 3.09
CA PHE A 95 4.73 8.34 4.55
C PHE A 95 4.40 9.71 5.16
N GLN A 96 4.20 10.75 4.33
CA GLN A 96 3.73 12.06 4.80
C GLN A 96 2.20 12.10 4.94
N GLU A 97 1.48 11.32 4.12
CA GLU A 97 0.02 11.16 4.19
C GLU A 97 -0.39 10.06 5.18
N ASP A 98 0.38 8.98 5.27
CA ASP A 98 0.15 7.87 6.20
C ASP A 98 1.10 7.95 7.40
N GLU A 99 0.83 8.92 8.29
CA GLU A 99 1.62 9.12 9.50
C GLU A 99 1.61 7.92 10.45
N GLU A 100 0.55 7.13 10.46
CA GLU A 100 0.47 5.93 11.30
C GLU A 100 1.48 4.89 10.83
N LEU A 101 1.52 4.64 9.53
CA LEU A 101 2.48 3.73 8.91
C LEU A 101 3.92 4.23 9.08
N ALA A 102 4.13 5.55 8.91
CA ALA A 102 5.44 6.18 9.11
C ALA A 102 5.95 5.99 10.54
N ARG A 103 5.12 6.24 11.54
CA ARG A 103 5.46 6.04 12.97
C ARG A 103 5.70 4.57 13.29
N ARG A 104 4.87 3.66 12.76
CA ARG A 104 4.98 2.22 12.98
C ARG A 104 6.34 1.67 12.58
N TYR A 105 6.85 2.09 11.42
CA TYR A 105 8.13 1.63 10.89
C TYR A 105 9.29 2.59 11.17
N GLY A 106 9.04 3.71 11.85
CA GLY A 106 10.05 4.71 12.15
C GLY A 106 10.63 5.37 10.90
N VAL A 107 9.77 5.62 9.89
CA VAL A 107 10.17 6.17 8.59
C VAL A 107 10.12 7.69 8.63
N GLY A 108 11.24 8.33 8.31
CA GLY A 108 11.37 9.79 8.16
C GLY A 108 11.94 10.21 6.81
N THR A 109 12.26 9.24 5.94
CA THR A 109 12.76 9.46 4.59
C THR A 109 12.34 8.30 3.70
N SER A 110 12.41 8.47 2.37
CA SER A 110 12.08 7.38 1.44
C SER A 110 12.95 6.15 1.73
N THR A 111 12.32 5.01 1.87
CA THR A 111 12.99 3.75 2.18
C THR A 111 12.15 2.56 1.73
N VAL A 112 12.69 1.37 1.88
CA VAL A 112 11.97 0.12 1.66
C VAL A 112 11.74 -0.55 3.01
N VAL A 113 10.51 -0.97 3.27
CA VAL A 113 10.16 -1.77 4.44
C VAL A 113 9.60 -3.10 3.97
N VAL A 114 10.13 -4.19 4.50
CA VAL A 114 9.61 -5.54 4.25
C VAL A 114 8.97 -6.03 5.53
N ALA A 115 7.68 -6.32 5.50
CA ALA A 115 6.92 -6.74 6.66
C ALA A 115 6.26 -8.11 6.43
N LYS A 116 6.34 -8.98 7.42
CA LYS A 116 5.70 -10.30 7.41
C LYS A 116 4.41 -10.25 8.20
N PHE A 117 3.35 -10.74 7.59
CA PHE A 117 2.04 -10.89 8.20
C PHE A 117 1.67 -12.36 8.31
N ARG A 118 1.00 -12.72 9.38
CA ARG A 118 0.38 -14.01 9.61
C ARG A 118 -1.03 -13.80 10.12
N ASP A 119 -2.00 -14.45 9.49
CA ASP A 119 -3.41 -14.32 9.84
C ASP A 119 -3.86 -12.86 9.99
N GLY A 120 -3.36 -11.99 9.09
CA GLY A 120 -3.64 -10.56 9.08
C GLY A 120 -2.91 -9.72 10.13
N ARG A 121 -2.06 -10.32 10.97
CA ARG A 121 -1.24 -9.63 11.98
C ARG A 121 0.21 -9.56 11.55
N GLU A 122 0.83 -8.39 11.71
CA GLU A 122 2.25 -8.25 11.50
C GLU A 122 3.03 -8.97 12.61
N VAL A 123 3.97 -9.81 12.22
CA VAL A 123 4.79 -10.60 13.13
C VAL A 123 6.26 -10.21 13.11
N GLU A 124 6.73 -9.65 12.01
CA GLU A 124 8.12 -9.21 11.83
C GLU A 124 8.18 -8.13 10.75
N PHE A 125 9.07 -7.17 10.88
CA PHE A 125 9.40 -6.26 9.79
C PHE A 125 10.88 -5.90 9.79
N ARG A 126 11.36 -5.43 8.63
CA ARG A 126 12.71 -4.88 8.45
C ARG A 126 12.65 -3.61 7.63
N ARG A 127 13.20 -2.53 8.18
CA ARG A 127 13.44 -1.29 7.46
C ARG A 127 14.83 -1.35 6.81
N LEU A 128 14.88 -1.07 5.52
CA LEU A 128 16.09 -1.22 4.72
C LEU A 128 16.77 0.14 4.52
N ASP A 129 17.45 0.64 5.53
CA ASP A 129 18.03 1.99 5.53
C ASP A 129 19.21 2.15 4.55
N GLU A 130 19.93 1.04 4.23
CA GLU A 130 21.07 1.08 3.30
C GLU A 130 20.68 1.24 1.83
N VAL A 131 19.38 1.30 1.48
CA VAL A 131 18.93 1.57 0.12
C VAL A 131 19.50 2.89 -0.42
N TRP A 132 19.68 3.88 0.45
CA TRP A 132 20.27 5.17 0.10
C TRP A 132 21.74 5.08 -0.33
N THR A 133 22.53 4.26 0.32
CA THR A 133 23.96 4.08 0.00
C THR A 133 24.16 3.18 -1.20
N LYS A 134 23.16 2.35 -1.55
CA LYS A 134 23.23 1.34 -2.61
C LYS A 134 22.50 1.74 -3.89
N VAL A 135 21.68 2.79 -3.87
CA VAL A 135 20.84 3.19 -5.02
C VAL A 135 21.63 3.44 -6.31
N ASN A 136 22.86 3.96 -6.20
CA ASN A 136 23.75 4.18 -7.34
C ASN A 136 24.52 2.92 -7.80
N ARG A 137 24.28 1.79 -7.16
CA ARG A 137 24.86 0.48 -7.46
C ARG A 137 23.74 -0.56 -7.56
N PRO A 138 23.02 -0.62 -8.70
CA PRO A 138 21.79 -1.39 -8.83
C PRO A 138 21.91 -2.87 -8.43
N SER A 139 23.04 -3.53 -8.70
CA SER A 139 23.27 -4.91 -8.30
C SER A 139 23.30 -5.07 -6.77
N GLU A 140 24.05 -4.22 -6.06
CA GLU A 140 24.13 -4.26 -4.60
C GLU A 140 22.79 -3.91 -3.95
N PHE A 141 22.06 -2.95 -4.55
CA PHE A 141 20.72 -2.57 -4.11
C PHE A 141 19.76 -3.76 -4.21
N THR A 142 19.70 -4.39 -5.39
CA THR A 142 18.80 -5.52 -5.62
C THR A 142 19.15 -6.72 -4.76
N ASP A 143 20.45 -7.02 -4.57
CA ASP A 143 20.89 -8.09 -3.69
C ASP A 143 20.50 -7.86 -2.22
N TYR A 144 20.60 -6.61 -1.76
CA TYR A 144 20.23 -6.24 -0.41
C TYR A 144 18.73 -6.39 -0.15
N VAL A 145 17.90 -5.84 -1.04
CA VAL A 145 16.42 -5.94 -0.95
C VAL A 145 15.96 -7.39 -1.15
N ARG A 146 16.53 -8.10 -2.13
CA ARG A 146 16.22 -9.52 -2.40
C ARG A 146 16.46 -10.39 -1.16
N ARG A 147 17.59 -10.21 -0.49
CA ARG A 147 17.94 -10.96 0.71
C ARG A 147 16.90 -10.76 1.80
N ALA A 148 16.52 -9.52 2.08
CA ALA A 148 15.51 -9.21 3.09
C ALA A 148 14.15 -9.84 2.78
N ILE A 149 13.71 -9.81 1.51
CA ILE A 149 12.46 -10.43 1.10
C ILE A 149 12.53 -11.95 1.26
N ARG A 150 13.60 -12.60 0.80
CA ARG A 150 13.77 -14.08 0.89
C ARG A 150 13.82 -14.54 2.33
N GLU A 151 14.53 -13.84 3.20
CA GLU A 151 14.61 -14.18 4.62
C GLU A 151 13.25 -14.16 5.30
N LEU A 152 12.41 -13.12 5.04
CA LEU A 152 11.07 -13.03 5.60
C LEU A 152 10.09 -14.04 4.97
N LEU A 153 10.25 -14.37 3.69
CA LEU A 153 9.47 -15.44 3.06
C LEU A 153 9.82 -16.83 3.62
N ALA A 154 11.10 -17.06 3.94
CA ALA A 154 11.62 -18.34 4.41
C ALA A 154 11.53 -18.48 5.94
N SER A 155 11.40 -17.37 6.71
CA SER A 155 11.42 -17.45 8.17
C SER A 155 10.29 -18.35 8.68
N PRO A 156 10.63 -19.45 9.41
CA PRO A 156 9.64 -20.30 10.00
C PRO A 156 8.83 -19.53 11.04
N SER A 157 7.63 -20.00 11.27
CA SER A 157 6.72 -19.48 12.28
C SER A 157 7.30 -19.70 13.68
N SER A 158 8.27 -18.90 14.11
CA SER A 158 8.65 -18.93 15.52
C SER A 158 7.53 -18.33 16.36
N VAL A 159 6.62 -19.20 16.79
CA VAL A 159 5.83 -18.93 17.98
C VAL A 159 6.86 -18.73 19.09
N ARG A 160 7.05 -17.48 19.54
CA ARG A 160 7.61 -17.24 20.87
C ARG A 160 6.56 -17.76 21.84
N SER A 161 6.69 -19.03 22.20
CA SER A 161 6.10 -19.52 23.43
C SER A 161 6.75 -18.69 24.55
N ASN A 162 6.04 -17.68 25.06
CA ASN A 162 6.31 -17.19 26.38
C ASN A 162 6.03 -18.36 27.33
N GLY A 163 7.05 -19.19 27.53
CA GLY A 163 7.12 -20.05 28.68
C GLY A 163 7.13 -19.16 29.90
N GLY A 164 5.99 -19.00 30.54
CA GLY A 164 5.94 -18.56 31.89
C GLY A 164 6.66 -19.62 32.71
N ASP A 165 7.77 -19.27 33.26
CA ASP A 165 8.35 -19.98 34.39
C ASP A 165 7.86 -19.30 35.67
N SER A 166 7.34 -20.14 36.51
CA SER A 166 6.73 -19.95 37.83
C SER A 166 7.71 -19.36 38.83
#